data_a18bd51d02e3daf70a1b27ea1cc80ff1
#
_entry.id   a18bd51d02e3daf70a1b27ea1cc80ff1
#
_cell.length_a   1.000
_cell.length_b   1.000
_cell.length_c   1.000
_cell.angle_alpha   90.00
_cell.angle_beta   90.00
_cell.angle_gamma   90.00
#
_symmetry.space_group_name_H-M   'P 1'
#
loop_
_entity.id
_entity.type
_entity.pdbx_description
1 polymer ?
#
loop_
_entity_poly.entity_id
_entity_poly.type
_entity_poly.pdbx_seq_one_letter_code
_entity_poly.pdbx_strand_id
1 'polypeptide(L)'
;MAKEQMSTTNDAVAIARAAYEAYVAKDRAAIERLIADDFHFTSPLDNRIDRETYFARCWPISDRIKGFDYINLVPDGNRVFVTYEGHSTNGKSFRNTEILTLNNGQVVEVEVYFGWSIPHKAEPGGFLPDDGLK
;
A
#
# COMPACT_ATOMS: atom_id res chain seq x y z
N MET A 1 -3.50 29.12 -1.88
CA MET A 1 -3.50 29.38 -3.22
C MET A 1 -2.61 28.45 -4.00
N ALA A 2 -1.89 28.90 -5.02
CA ALA A 2 -1.08 28.00 -5.82
C ALA A 2 -0.11 27.19 -4.97
N LYS A 3 0.53 27.83 -4.00
CA LYS A 3 1.47 27.17 -3.11
C LYS A 3 0.80 26.08 -2.28
N GLU A 4 -0.43 26.36 -1.83
CA GLU A 4 -1.17 25.38 -1.04
C GLU A 4 -1.57 24.17 -1.88
N GLN A 5 -1.95 24.39 -3.14
CA GLN A 5 -2.31 23.31 -4.05
C GLN A 5 -1.10 22.43 -4.34
N MET A 6 0.06 23.04 -4.57
CA MET A 6 1.29 22.29 -4.79
C MET A 6 1.66 21.51 -3.53
N SER A 7 1.53 22.15 -2.37
CA SER A 7 1.76 21.50 -1.08
C SER A 7 0.86 20.30 -0.89
N THR A 8 -0.43 20.42 -1.28
CA THR A 8 -1.38 19.32 -1.13
C THR A 8 -0.94 18.11 -1.94
N THR A 9 -0.50 18.30 -3.18
CA THR A 9 -0.02 17.21 -4.02
C THR A 9 1.25 16.59 -3.43
N ASN A 10 2.20 17.43 -3.02
CA ASN A 10 3.44 16.94 -2.41
C ASN A 10 3.14 16.24 -1.08
N ASP A 11 2.20 16.79 -0.31
CA ASP A 11 1.80 16.20 0.96
C ASP A 11 1.18 14.82 0.76
N ALA A 12 0.37 14.64 -0.28
CA ALA A 12 -0.24 13.35 -0.57
C ALA A 12 0.84 12.29 -0.82
N VAL A 13 1.83 12.61 -1.65
CA VAL A 13 2.95 11.70 -1.91
C VAL A 13 3.74 11.44 -0.64
N ALA A 14 4.02 12.49 0.14
CA ALA A 14 4.78 12.36 1.39
C ALA A 14 4.05 11.48 2.39
N ILE A 15 2.73 11.62 2.49
CA ILE A 15 1.92 10.81 3.40
C ILE A 15 1.93 9.34 2.95
N ALA A 16 1.81 9.10 1.65
CA ALA A 16 1.88 7.74 1.13
C ALA A 16 3.23 7.11 1.46
N ARG A 17 4.34 7.82 1.21
CA ARG A 17 5.67 7.31 1.55
C ARG A 17 5.79 7.02 3.04
N ALA A 18 5.30 7.93 3.87
CA ALA A 18 5.38 7.78 5.32
C ALA A 18 4.64 6.53 5.79
N ALA A 19 3.53 6.19 5.15
CA ALA A 19 2.78 4.99 5.50
C ALA A 19 3.61 3.72 5.24
N TYR A 20 4.26 3.63 4.08
CA TYR A 20 5.11 2.48 3.77
C TYR A 20 6.34 2.44 4.68
N GLU A 21 6.93 3.59 4.94
CA GLU A 21 8.09 3.69 5.82
C GLU A 21 7.75 3.26 7.24
N ALA A 22 6.54 3.57 7.71
CA ALA A 22 6.09 3.14 9.02
C ALA A 22 6.01 1.62 9.12
N TYR A 23 5.60 0.96 8.04
CA TYR A 23 5.60 -0.50 7.99
C TYR A 23 7.02 -1.06 8.09
N VAL A 24 7.96 -0.51 7.33
CA VAL A 24 9.35 -0.97 7.36
C VAL A 24 9.97 -0.73 8.73
N ALA A 25 9.71 0.44 9.31
CA ALA A 25 10.22 0.81 10.62
C ALA A 25 9.46 0.14 11.77
N LYS A 26 8.31 -0.47 11.49
CA LYS A 26 7.42 -1.07 12.48
C LYS A 26 6.96 -0.03 13.50
N ASP A 27 6.70 1.18 12.99
CA ASP A 27 6.33 2.33 13.81
C ASP A 27 4.81 2.46 13.87
N ARG A 28 4.21 1.76 14.82
CA ARG A 28 2.77 1.73 15.01
C ARG A 28 2.20 3.12 15.27
N ALA A 29 2.88 3.91 16.08
CA ALA A 29 2.40 5.25 16.41
C ALA A 29 2.32 6.13 15.15
N ALA A 30 3.29 6.00 14.26
CA ALA A 30 3.29 6.77 13.01
C ALA A 30 2.11 6.38 12.13
N ILE A 31 1.88 5.08 11.94
CA ILE A 31 0.77 4.64 11.08
C ILE A 31 -0.58 4.99 11.68
N GLU A 32 -0.71 4.98 13.02
CA GLU A 32 -1.95 5.37 13.68
C GLU A 32 -2.28 6.83 13.42
N ARG A 33 -1.28 7.69 13.34
CA ARG A 33 -1.49 9.11 13.04
C ARG A 33 -1.84 9.36 11.58
N LEU A 34 -1.33 8.51 10.69
CA LEU A 34 -1.53 8.69 9.24
C LEU A 34 -2.88 8.18 8.77
N ILE A 35 -3.52 7.30 9.51
CA ILE A 35 -4.77 6.66 9.11
C ILE A 35 -5.93 7.30 9.88
N ALA A 36 -6.97 7.70 9.14
CA ALA A 36 -8.13 8.37 9.71
C ALA A 36 -9.01 7.39 10.50
N ASP A 37 -9.82 7.94 11.41
CA ASP A 37 -10.74 7.13 12.20
C ASP A 37 -11.76 6.38 11.34
N ASP A 38 -12.18 6.99 10.24
CA ASP A 38 -13.17 6.40 9.31
C ASP A 38 -12.52 5.66 8.14
N PHE A 39 -11.29 5.23 8.31
CA PHE A 39 -10.52 4.50 7.31
C PHE A 39 -11.17 3.15 6.96
N HIS A 40 -11.07 2.77 5.68
CA HIS A 40 -11.44 1.43 5.20
C HIS A 40 -10.35 0.87 4.30
N PHE A 41 -10.23 -0.44 4.32
CA PHE A 41 -9.20 -1.16 3.58
C PHE A 41 -9.85 -2.30 2.77
N THR A 42 -9.51 -2.38 1.49
CA THR A 42 -10.01 -3.43 0.61
C THR A 42 -8.85 -4.11 -0.10
N SER A 43 -8.89 -5.41 -0.15
CA SER A 43 -7.96 -6.23 -0.93
C SER A 43 -8.74 -7.42 -1.47
N PRO A 44 -8.12 -8.31 -2.26
CA PRO A 44 -8.82 -9.54 -2.65
C PRO A 44 -9.31 -10.39 -1.48
N LEU A 45 -8.75 -10.20 -0.30
CA LEU A 45 -9.11 -10.97 0.89
C LEU A 45 -9.97 -10.17 1.88
N ASP A 46 -10.09 -8.87 1.70
CA ASP A 46 -10.71 -7.97 2.69
C ASP A 46 -11.67 -7.03 1.99
N ASN A 47 -12.90 -6.95 2.49
CA ASN A 47 -13.91 -6.08 1.89
C ASN A 47 -14.23 -4.94 2.83
N ARG A 48 -13.67 -3.75 2.56
CA ARG A 48 -13.92 -2.52 3.31
C ARG A 48 -13.85 -2.71 4.82
N ILE A 49 -12.80 -3.39 5.28
CA ILE A 49 -12.61 -3.57 6.71
C ILE A 49 -12.27 -2.20 7.34
N ASP A 50 -12.69 -2.03 8.59
CA ASP A 50 -12.50 -0.76 9.27
C ASP A 50 -11.10 -0.66 9.89
N ARG A 51 -10.82 0.50 10.50
CA ARG A 51 -9.50 0.80 11.06
C ARG A 51 -9.08 -0.24 12.10
N GLU A 52 -9.97 -0.58 13.01
CA GLU A 52 -9.66 -1.54 14.07
C GLU A 52 -9.33 -2.90 13.50
N THR A 53 -10.15 -3.38 12.57
CA THR A 53 -9.94 -4.67 11.91
C THR A 53 -8.64 -4.65 11.10
N TYR A 54 -8.36 -3.55 10.42
CA TYR A 54 -7.12 -3.40 9.67
C TYR A 54 -5.90 -3.56 10.57
N PHE A 55 -5.89 -2.90 11.72
CA PHE A 55 -4.76 -3.02 12.64
C PHE A 55 -4.62 -4.44 13.21
N ALA A 56 -5.74 -5.10 13.47
CA ALA A 56 -5.70 -6.46 13.99
C ALA A 56 -5.20 -7.47 12.95
N ARG A 57 -5.55 -7.23 11.68
CA ARG A 57 -5.39 -8.21 10.62
C ARG A 57 -4.18 -7.92 9.73
N CYS A 58 -3.93 -6.67 9.41
CA CYS A 58 -2.92 -6.30 8.41
C CYS A 58 -1.63 -5.80 9.03
N TRP A 59 -1.69 -5.04 10.10
CA TRP A 59 -0.50 -4.49 10.72
C TRP A 59 0.53 -5.57 11.11
N PRO A 60 0.14 -6.76 11.60
CA PRO A 60 1.14 -7.79 11.93
C PRO A 60 2.05 -8.18 10.78
N ILE A 61 1.63 -7.93 9.53
CA ILE A 61 2.46 -8.21 8.35
C ILE A 61 3.73 -7.37 8.38
N SER A 62 3.71 -6.22 9.06
CA SER A 62 4.89 -5.36 9.16
C SER A 62 6.11 -6.11 9.70
N ASP A 63 5.90 -7.11 10.55
CA ASP A 63 7.00 -7.92 11.10
C ASP A 63 7.75 -8.68 10.01
N ARG A 64 7.11 -8.93 8.87
CA ARG A 64 7.69 -9.69 7.78
C ARG A 64 8.17 -8.82 6.62
N ILE A 65 7.99 -7.53 6.70
CA ILE A 65 8.38 -6.62 5.62
C ILE A 65 9.78 -6.10 5.89
N LYS A 66 10.65 -6.29 4.89
CA LYS A 66 12.02 -5.80 4.93
C LYS A 66 12.14 -4.44 4.25
N GLY A 67 11.39 -4.22 3.18
CA GLY A 67 11.43 -2.96 2.45
C GLY A 67 10.50 -2.96 1.27
N PHE A 68 10.39 -1.78 0.66
CA PHE A 68 9.61 -1.58 -0.56
C PHE A 68 10.46 -0.80 -1.56
N ASP A 69 10.36 -1.18 -2.84
CA ASP A 69 10.90 -0.40 -3.95
C ASP A 69 9.73 0.18 -4.73
N TYR A 70 9.65 1.48 -4.85
CA TYR A 70 8.55 2.12 -5.58
C TYR A 70 8.82 2.04 -7.08
N ILE A 71 7.89 1.42 -7.80
CA ILE A 71 7.93 1.37 -9.26
C ILE A 71 7.17 2.58 -9.82
N ASN A 72 6.01 2.85 -9.26
CA ASN A 72 5.18 4.01 -9.60
C ASN A 72 4.69 4.65 -8.32
N LEU A 73 4.70 5.97 -8.29
CA LEU A 73 4.20 6.72 -7.15
C LEU A 73 3.59 7.99 -7.72
N VAL A 74 2.31 7.92 -8.08
CA VAL A 74 1.66 8.92 -8.92
C VAL A 74 0.48 9.52 -8.19
N PRO A 75 0.53 10.82 -7.88
CA PRO A 75 -0.62 11.50 -7.28
C PRO A 75 -1.63 11.85 -8.35
N ASP A 76 -2.90 11.81 -7.98
CA ASP A 76 -4.01 12.23 -8.83
C ASP A 76 -5.10 12.79 -7.92
N GLY A 77 -5.11 14.12 -7.76
CA GLY A 77 -6.03 14.76 -6.83
C GLY A 77 -5.75 14.31 -5.41
N ASN A 78 -6.76 13.76 -4.75
CA ASN A 78 -6.61 13.27 -3.38
C ASN A 78 -6.24 11.80 -3.32
N ARG A 79 -5.82 11.20 -4.44
CA ARG A 79 -5.41 9.81 -4.48
C ARG A 79 -3.96 9.69 -4.87
N VAL A 80 -3.32 8.62 -4.38
CA VAL A 80 -1.95 8.28 -4.77
C VAL A 80 -1.95 6.84 -5.24
N PHE A 81 -1.46 6.63 -6.45
CA PHE A 81 -1.33 5.29 -7.03
C PHE A 81 0.09 4.82 -6.81
N VAL A 82 0.25 3.70 -6.15
CA VAL A 82 1.57 3.20 -5.77
C VAL A 82 1.71 1.78 -6.27
N THR A 83 2.65 1.57 -7.19
CA THR A 83 3.09 0.22 -7.56
C THR A 83 4.43 0.00 -6.92
N TYR A 84 4.57 -1.10 -6.21
CA TYR A 84 5.81 -1.38 -5.49
C TYR A 84 6.20 -2.84 -5.59
N GLU A 85 7.49 -3.08 -5.38
CA GLU A 85 8.01 -4.41 -5.06
C GLU A 85 8.22 -4.46 -3.57
N GLY A 86 7.54 -5.40 -2.93
CA GLY A 86 7.70 -5.62 -1.50
C GLY A 86 8.70 -6.75 -1.27
N HIS A 87 9.54 -6.58 -0.26
CA HIS A 87 10.56 -7.57 0.08
C HIS A 87 10.28 -8.08 1.48
N SER A 88 10.15 -9.41 1.60
CA SER A 88 9.87 -10.05 2.88
C SER A 88 11.16 -10.52 3.53
N THR A 89 11.12 -10.63 4.85
CA THR A 89 12.29 -11.09 5.63
C THR A 89 12.68 -12.52 5.29
N ASN A 90 11.77 -13.31 4.69
CA ASN A 90 12.07 -14.68 4.26
C ASN A 90 12.70 -14.75 2.88
N GLY A 91 13.08 -13.61 2.30
CA GLY A 91 13.73 -13.56 1.00
C GLY A 91 12.79 -13.54 -0.19
N LYS A 92 11.49 -13.64 0.02
CA LYS A 92 10.51 -13.58 -1.07
C LYS A 92 10.16 -12.14 -1.39
N SER A 93 9.86 -11.89 -2.66
CA SER A 93 9.45 -10.57 -3.13
C SER A 93 8.18 -10.69 -3.94
N PHE A 94 7.44 -9.60 -4.03
CA PHE A 94 6.16 -9.58 -4.72
C PHE A 94 5.88 -8.17 -5.23
N ARG A 95 4.96 -8.05 -6.18
CA ARG A 95 4.57 -6.75 -6.74
C ARG A 95 3.08 -6.56 -6.56
N ASN A 96 2.70 -5.39 -6.04
CA ASN A 96 1.30 -4.99 -5.87
C ASN A 96 1.11 -3.57 -6.32
N THR A 97 -0.14 -3.20 -6.61
CA THR A 97 -0.51 -1.79 -6.76
C THR A 97 -1.55 -1.47 -5.70
N GLU A 98 -1.39 -0.32 -5.05
CA GLU A 98 -2.34 0.19 -4.07
C GLU A 98 -2.79 1.58 -4.46
N ILE A 99 -4.04 1.89 -4.17
CA ILE A 99 -4.58 3.22 -4.35
C ILE A 99 -4.94 3.75 -2.98
N LEU A 100 -4.28 4.83 -2.57
CA LEU A 100 -4.53 5.48 -1.30
C LEU A 100 -5.36 6.73 -1.54
N THR A 101 -6.46 6.87 -0.82
CA THR A 101 -7.28 8.08 -0.86
C THR A 101 -7.07 8.84 0.42
N LEU A 102 -6.83 10.14 0.29
CA LEU A 102 -6.53 11.01 1.43
C LEU A 102 -7.62 12.04 1.64
N ASN A 103 -7.78 12.44 2.90
CA ASN A 103 -8.67 13.52 3.27
C ASN A 103 -8.09 14.18 4.53
N ASN A 104 -7.95 15.50 4.50
CA ASN A 104 -7.43 16.27 5.64
C ASN A 104 -6.08 15.75 6.15
N GLY A 105 -5.22 15.36 5.23
CA GLY A 105 -3.86 14.93 5.59
C GLY A 105 -3.76 13.52 6.12
N GLN A 106 -4.84 12.74 6.02
CA GLN A 106 -4.83 11.35 6.49
C GLN A 106 -5.34 10.43 5.41
N VAL A 107 -4.94 9.17 5.50
CA VAL A 107 -5.42 8.13 4.58
C VAL A 107 -6.78 7.67 5.05
N VAL A 108 -7.78 7.79 4.19
CA VAL A 108 -9.15 7.38 4.51
C VAL A 108 -9.55 6.09 3.83
N GLU A 109 -8.83 5.69 2.79
CA GLU A 109 -9.14 4.44 2.10
C GLU A 109 -7.89 3.91 1.41
N VAL A 110 -7.73 2.59 1.44
CA VAL A 110 -6.71 1.90 0.67
C VAL A 110 -7.36 0.76 -0.09
N GLU A 111 -7.05 0.66 -1.37
CA GLU A 111 -7.43 -0.48 -2.20
C GLU A 111 -6.16 -1.16 -2.67
N VAL A 112 -6.03 -2.46 -2.42
CA VAL A 112 -4.84 -3.22 -2.81
C VAL A 112 -5.20 -4.18 -3.94
N TYR A 113 -4.43 -4.11 -5.00
CA TYR A 113 -4.54 -5.00 -6.14
C TYR A 113 -3.31 -5.90 -6.15
N PHE A 114 -3.51 -7.18 -5.95
CA PHE A 114 -2.38 -8.12 -5.90
C PHE A 114 -1.81 -8.31 -7.31
N GLY A 115 -0.49 -8.28 -7.39
CA GLY A 115 0.23 -8.57 -8.60
C GLY A 115 0.73 -10.01 -8.60
N TRP A 116 2.04 -10.18 -8.68
CA TRP A 116 2.63 -11.51 -8.80
C TRP A 116 3.93 -11.57 -8.00
N SER A 117 4.45 -12.80 -7.82
CA SER A 117 5.71 -12.99 -7.13
C SER A 117 6.88 -12.56 -8.01
N ILE A 118 7.96 -12.13 -7.37
CA ILE A 118 9.18 -11.74 -8.05
C ILE A 118 10.30 -12.66 -7.57
N PRO A 119 10.94 -13.43 -8.45
CA PRO A 119 10.67 -13.52 -9.89
C PRO A 119 9.32 -14.19 -10.16
N HIS A 120 8.79 -13.97 -11.36
CA HIS A 120 7.53 -14.56 -11.77
C HIS A 120 7.63 -16.09 -11.74
N LYS A 121 6.54 -16.75 -11.38
CA LYS A 121 6.52 -18.22 -11.27
C LYS A 121 6.66 -18.90 -12.63
N ALA A 122 6.23 -18.24 -13.70
CA ALA A 122 6.40 -18.75 -15.06
C ALA A 122 7.69 -18.21 -15.65
N GLU A 123 8.30 -18.97 -16.55
CA GLU A 123 9.45 -18.53 -17.30
C GLU A 123 9.09 -17.38 -18.23
N PRO A 124 10.04 -16.48 -18.58
CA PRO A 124 9.73 -15.45 -19.59
C PRO A 124 9.21 -16.08 -20.88
N GLY A 125 8.08 -15.56 -21.37
CA GLY A 125 7.42 -16.10 -22.54
C GLY A 125 6.49 -17.26 -22.26
N GLY A 126 6.48 -17.79 -21.04
CA GLY A 126 5.59 -18.86 -20.61
C GLY A 126 4.39 -18.32 -19.84
N PHE A 127 3.62 -19.23 -19.27
CA PHE A 127 2.43 -18.86 -18.52
C PHE A 127 2.08 -19.97 -17.53
N LEU A 128 1.28 -19.60 -16.51
CA LEU A 128 0.77 -20.55 -15.53
C LEU A 128 -0.63 -21.01 -15.94
N PRO A 129 -1.06 -22.21 -15.49
CA PRO A 129 -2.45 -22.62 -15.71
C PRO A 129 -3.39 -21.59 -15.08
N ASP A 130 -4.56 -21.40 -15.71
CA ASP A 130 -5.51 -20.39 -15.30
C ASP A 130 -6.43 -20.86 -14.17
N ASP A 131 -6.08 -21.93 -13.49
CA ASP A 131 -6.83 -22.47 -12.37
C ASP A 131 -6.82 -21.51 -11.20
N GLY A 132 -7.98 -21.22 -10.67
CA GLY A 132 -8.09 -20.41 -9.46
C GLY A 132 -8.07 -18.92 -9.69
N LEU A 133 -7.98 -18.47 -10.93
CA LEU A 133 -8.01 -17.03 -11.21
C LEU A 133 -9.42 -16.48 -11.33
N LYS A 134 -10.44 -17.31 -11.34
CA LYS A 134 -11.83 -16.89 -11.54
C LYS A 134 -12.70 -17.12 -10.35
#